data_6219cf664fd9b4fb1bc2f1285fdabcd5
#
_entry.id   6219cf664fd9b4fb1bc2f1285fdabcd5
#
_cell.length_a   1.000
_cell.length_b   1.000
_cell.length_c   1.000
_cell.angle_alpha   90.00
_cell.angle_beta   90.00
_cell.angle_gamma   90.00
#
_symmetry.space_group_name_H-M   'P 1'
#
loop_
_entity.id
_entity.type
_entity.pdbx_description
1 polymer ?
#
loop_
_entity_poly.entity_id
_entity_poly.type
_entity_poly.pdbx_seq_one_letter_code
_entity_poly.pdbx_strand_id
1 'polypeptide(L)'
;MKAIIFDLDGVLVHTDQYHYQAWKSLADELNLPFDEKKNDRLRGISRMESLEIVLEDSDKTYTNEEKEHMAEKKNEIYHRLLSQMTPQDVKAEVREALSQLKNMGYLLAVGSSSKNAKYILERTALTGYFDAISDGNGLQHSKPNPEVFLKAADMLLVRPELCYVVEDAEAGIQAAKAAGMVAISIGS
;
A
#
# COMPACT_ATOMS: atom_id res chain seq x y z
N MET A 1 -11.66 15.19 -17.73
CA MET A 1 -12.22 14.25 -16.74
C MET A 1 -11.28 14.27 -15.54
N LYS A 2 -11.79 14.21 -14.32
CA LYS A 2 -10.98 14.19 -13.10
C LYS A 2 -10.87 12.75 -12.57
N ALA A 3 -9.79 12.44 -11.87
CA ALA A 3 -9.57 11.14 -11.28
C ALA A 3 -9.31 11.23 -9.78
N ILE A 4 -9.63 10.15 -9.07
CA ILE A 4 -9.28 9.98 -7.67
C ILE A 4 -8.50 8.68 -7.55
N ILE A 5 -7.29 8.78 -7.03
CA ILE A 5 -6.39 7.66 -6.81
C ILE A 5 -6.34 7.40 -5.30
N PHE A 6 -6.65 6.19 -4.91
CA PHE A 6 -6.66 5.79 -3.51
C PHE A 6 -5.40 4.98 -3.18
N ASP A 7 -4.75 5.27 -2.07
CA ASP A 7 -3.94 4.25 -1.45
C ASP A 7 -4.84 3.09 -0.98
N LEU A 8 -4.23 1.97 -0.67
CA LEU A 8 -4.96 0.76 -0.29
C LEU A 8 -4.99 0.59 1.23
N ASP A 9 -3.80 0.44 1.82
CA ASP A 9 -3.64 0.06 3.22
C ASP A 9 -3.81 1.28 4.13
N GLY A 10 -4.82 1.24 5.00
CA GLY A 10 -5.19 2.38 5.86
C GLY A 10 -6.25 3.30 5.24
N VAL A 11 -6.52 3.18 3.93
CA VAL A 11 -7.50 3.98 3.20
C VAL A 11 -8.73 3.15 2.81
N LEU A 12 -8.56 2.13 2.00
CA LEU A 12 -9.64 1.26 1.51
C LEU A 12 -9.86 0.05 2.42
N VAL A 13 -8.77 -0.46 2.99
CA VAL A 13 -8.73 -1.61 3.89
C VAL A 13 -7.77 -1.35 5.04
N HIS A 14 -7.91 -2.12 6.12
CA HIS A 14 -7.01 -2.04 7.27
C HIS A 14 -6.24 -3.35 7.41
N THR A 15 -5.03 -3.41 6.85
CA THR A 15 -4.14 -4.58 6.88
C THR A 15 -2.95 -4.41 7.82
N ASP A 16 -2.88 -3.32 8.57
CA ASP A 16 -1.77 -3.01 9.49
C ASP A 16 -1.46 -4.16 10.45
N GLN A 17 -2.50 -4.78 11.00
CA GLN A 17 -2.37 -5.93 11.91
C GLN A 17 -1.70 -7.13 11.22
N TYR A 18 -2.02 -7.39 9.96
CA TYR A 18 -1.41 -8.48 9.20
C TYR A 18 0.04 -8.18 8.85
N HIS A 19 0.34 -6.91 8.50
CA HIS A 19 1.72 -6.45 8.31
C HIS A 19 2.53 -6.61 9.59
N TYR A 20 1.99 -6.12 10.72
CA TYR A 20 2.64 -6.24 12.03
C TYR A 20 2.95 -7.69 12.38
N GLN A 21 1.95 -8.58 12.30
CA GLN A 21 2.11 -9.99 12.62
C GLN A 21 3.17 -10.67 11.74
N ALA A 22 3.17 -10.38 10.45
CA ALA A 22 4.12 -10.98 9.52
C ALA A 22 5.56 -10.49 9.76
N TRP A 23 5.78 -9.20 10.00
CA TRP A 23 7.08 -8.65 10.35
C TRP A 23 7.55 -9.07 11.72
N LYS A 24 6.65 -9.08 12.70
CA LYS A 24 6.94 -9.55 14.06
C LYS A 24 7.40 -11.00 14.06
N SER A 25 6.75 -11.87 13.30
CA SER A 25 7.14 -13.28 13.16
C SER A 25 8.56 -13.43 12.61
N LEU A 26 8.94 -12.64 11.60
CA LEU A 26 10.30 -12.65 11.06
C LEU A 26 11.31 -12.10 12.07
N ALA A 27 11.00 -10.98 12.71
CA ALA A 27 11.88 -10.35 13.70
C ALA A 27 12.14 -11.28 14.91
N ASP A 28 11.10 -11.98 15.40
CA ASP A 28 11.22 -12.95 16.50
C ASP A 28 12.14 -14.12 16.13
N GLU A 29 12.03 -14.62 14.90
CA GLU A 29 12.92 -15.68 14.42
C GLU A 29 14.40 -15.24 14.37
N LEU A 30 14.62 -13.97 14.02
CA LEU A 30 15.95 -13.37 13.97
C LEU A 30 16.43 -12.87 15.34
N ASN A 31 15.61 -12.97 16.38
CA ASN A 31 15.83 -12.43 17.72
C ASN A 31 16.05 -10.90 17.70
N LEU A 32 15.33 -10.16 16.84
CA LEU A 32 15.39 -8.73 16.72
C LEU A 32 14.19 -8.05 17.42
N PRO A 33 14.37 -6.85 18.00
CA PRO A 33 13.28 -6.10 18.60
C PRO A 33 12.34 -5.59 17.50
N PHE A 34 11.03 -5.80 17.67
CA PHE A 34 10.02 -5.27 16.76
C PHE A 34 8.73 -4.97 17.53
N ASP A 35 8.34 -3.71 17.54
CA ASP A 35 7.16 -3.19 18.21
C ASP A 35 6.27 -2.38 17.25
N GLU A 36 5.14 -1.88 17.75
CA GLU A 36 4.21 -1.07 16.97
C GLU A 36 4.84 0.21 16.44
N LYS A 37 5.69 0.87 17.26
CA LYS A 37 6.40 2.09 16.89
C LYS A 37 7.35 1.87 15.72
N LYS A 38 8.05 0.73 15.69
CA LYS A 38 8.90 0.34 14.58
C LYS A 38 8.05 0.01 13.35
N ASN A 39 6.92 -0.67 13.55
CA ASN A 39 5.98 -0.97 12.47
C ASN A 39 5.39 0.28 11.81
N ASP A 40 5.12 1.34 12.56
CA ASP A 40 4.60 2.60 11.98
C ASP A 40 5.56 3.22 10.96
N ARG A 41 6.87 3.01 11.11
CA ARG A 41 7.90 3.47 10.16
C ARG A 41 7.85 2.73 8.82
N LEU A 42 7.15 1.60 8.76
CA LEU A 42 7.06 0.75 7.55
C LEU A 42 5.87 1.14 6.65
N ARG A 43 5.03 2.08 7.07
CA ARG A 43 3.83 2.46 6.33
C ARG A 43 4.17 3.15 5.01
N GLY A 44 3.51 2.70 3.94
CA GLY A 44 3.60 3.33 2.61
C GLY A 44 4.88 3.03 1.82
N ILE A 45 5.88 2.38 2.42
CA ILE A 45 7.16 2.04 1.76
C ILE A 45 7.16 0.61 1.21
N SER A 46 8.17 0.28 0.42
CA SER A 46 8.31 -1.05 -0.17
C SER A 46 8.67 -2.12 0.87
N ARG A 47 8.44 -3.39 0.51
CA ARG A 47 8.81 -4.55 1.32
C ARG A 47 10.32 -4.60 1.63
N MET A 48 11.17 -4.27 0.66
CA MET A 48 12.62 -4.32 0.86
C MET A 48 13.10 -3.19 1.76
N GLU A 49 12.59 -1.97 1.60
CA GLU A 49 12.89 -0.86 2.52
C GLU A 49 12.38 -1.16 3.94
N SER A 50 11.21 -1.77 4.08
CA SER A 50 10.69 -2.23 5.37
C SER A 50 11.63 -3.24 6.02
N LEU A 51 12.17 -4.20 5.24
CA LEU A 51 13.13 -5.18 5.75
C LEU A 51 14.41 -4.51 6.26
N GLU A 52 14.94 -3.50 5.58
CA GLU A 52 16.12 -2.76 6.05
C GLU A 52 15.87 -2.13 7.44
N ILE A 53 14.68 -1.57 7.65
CA ILE A 53 14.30 -1.03 8.97
C ILE A 53 14.16 -2.14 10.02
N VAL A 54 13.62 -3.31 9.66
CA VAL A 54 13.53 -4.45 10.58
C VAL A 54 14.93 -4.93 11.00
N LEU A 55 15.87 -4.94 10.07
CA LEU A 55 17.24 -5.42 10.27
C LEU A 55 18.20 -4.38 10.89
N GLU A 56 17.78 -3.13 11.09
CA GLU A 56 18.67 -2.04 11.55
C GLU A 56 19.34 -2.30 12.91
N ASP A 57 18.70 -3.10 13.78
CA ASP A 57 19.24 -3.47 15.08
C ASP A 57 20.03 -4.81 15.05
N SER A 58 20.29 -5.35 13.88
CA SER A 58 21.05 -6.59 13.73
C SER A 58 22.56 -6.32 13.70
N ASP A 59 23.30 -7.05 14.51
CA ASP A 59 24.78 -7.05 14.44
C ASP A 59 25.31 -7.83 13.23
N LYS A 60 24.43 -8.52 12.49
CA LYS A 60 24.79 -9.32 11.32
C LYS A 60 24.61 -8.52 10.04
N THR A 61 25.52 -8.73 9.11
CA THR A 61 25.37 -8.26 7.72
C THR A 61 24.78 -9.40 6.89
N TYR A 62 23.78 -9.08 6.09
CA TYR A 62 23.07 -10.03 5.22
C TYR A 62 23.35 -9.71 3.76
N THR A 63 23.53 -10.74 2.95
CA THR A 63 23.61 -10.61 1.50
C THR A 63 22.24 -10.23 0.90
N ASN A 64 22.24 -9.74 -0.34
CA ASN A 64 20.98 -9.45 -1.03
C ASN A 64 20.08 -10.68 -1.17
N GLU A 65 20.67 -11.85 -1.45
CA GLU A 65 19.95 -13.12 -1.56
C GLU A 65 19.28 -13.52 -0.23
N GLU A 66 19.98 -13.36 0.89
CA GLU A 66 19.41 -13.61 2.23
C GLU A 66 18.26 -12.65 2.53
N LYS A 67 18.40 -11.37 2.17
CA LYS A 67 17.34 -10.36 2.34
C LYS A 67 16.12 -10.67 1.47
N GLU A 68 16.31 -11.07 0.22
CA GLU A 68 15.22 -11.49 -0.66
C GLU A 68 14.48 -12.69 -0.09
N HIS A 69 15.19 -13.68 0.44
CA HIS A 69 14.58 -14.85 1.07
C HIS A 69 13.77 -14.46 2.33
N MET A 70 14.31 -13.58 3.18
CA MET A 70 13.60 -13.07 4.36
C MET A 70 12.32 -12.31 3.97
N ALA A 71 12.42 -11.45 2.95
CA ALA A 71 11.30 -10.68 2.44
C ALA A 71 10.21 -11.61 1.86
N GLU A 72 10.60 -12.69 1.17
CA GLU A 72 9.67 -13.67 0.64
C GLU A 72 8.99 -14.46 1.76
N LYS A 73 9.74 -14.93 2.74
CA LYS A 73 9.20 -15.61 3.93
C LYS A 73 8.17 -14.75 4.67
N LYS A 74 8.47 -13.47 4.90
CA LYS A 74 7.50 -12.52 5.46
C LYS A 74 6.26 -12.42 4.57
N ASN A 75 6.44 -12.38 3.25
CA ASN A 75 5.33 -12.28 2.31
C ASN A 75 4.43 -13.52 2.34
N GLU A 76 4.96 -14.72 2.48
CA GLU A 76 4.18 -15.95 2.62
C GLU A 76 3.29 -15.91 3.86
N ILE A 77 3.84 -15.45 5.00
CA ILE A 77 3.05 -15.26 6.23
C ILE A 77 1.95 -14.24 6.00
N TYR A 78 2.29 -13.10 5.42
CA TYR A 78 1.34 -12.03 5.13
C TYR A 78 0.23 -12.49 4.18
N HIS A 79 0.59 -13.18 3.10
CA HIS A 79 -0.38 -13.71 2.12
C HIS A 79 -1.35 -14.71 2.76
N ARG A 80 -0.87 -15.55 3.69
CA ARG A 80 -1.71 -16.47 4.45
C ARG A 80 -2.71 -15.72 5.33
N LEU A 81 -2.30 -14.63 5.97
CA LEU A 81 -3.20 -13.77 6.74
C LEU A 81 -4.22 -13.08 5.83
N LEU A 82 -3.79 -12.54 4.70
CA LEU A 82 -4.67 -11.91 3.71
C LEU A 82 -5.72 -12.88 3.15
N SER A 83 -5.43 -14.18 3.08
CA SER A 83 -6.39 -15.18 2.58
C SER A 83 -7.65 -15.30 3.44
N GLN A 84 -7.60 -14.80 4.68
CA GLN A 84 -8.75 -14.74 5.59
C GLN A 84 -9.65 -13.53 5.34
N MET A 85 -9.19 -12.54 4.56
CA MET A 85 -10.00 -11.35 4.24
C MET A 85 -11.23 -11.71 3.42
N THR A 86 -12.28 -10.97 3.69
CA THR A 86 -13.60 -11.12 3.08
C THR A 86 -14.16 -9.74 2.70
N PRO A 87 -15.24 -9.65 1.93
CA PRO A 87 -15.90 -8.37 1.65
C PRO A 87 -16.35 -7.60 2.91
N GLN A 88 -16.56 -8.28 4.04
CA GLN A 88 -16.96 -7.66 5.31
C GLN A 88 -15.82 -6.88 5.99
N ASP A 89 -14.57 -7.10 5.60
CA ASP A 89 -13.41 -6.36 6.12
C ASP A 89 -13.30 -4.93 5.53
N VAL A 90 -14.17 -4.59 4.58
CA VAL A 90 -14.31 -3.23 4.04
C VAL A 90 -15.50 -2.55 4.67
N LYS A 91 -15.26 -1.39 5.26
CA LYS A 91 -16.32 -0.57 5.84
C LYS A 91 -17.40 -0.21 4.79
N ALA A 92 -18.65 -0.19 5.18
CA ALA A 92 -19.77 0.14 4.28
C ALA A 92 -19.62 1.53 3.68
N GLU A 93 -19.13 2.49 4.46
CA GLU A 93 -18.89 3.88 4.05
C GLU A 93 -17.87 3.99 2.91
N VAL A 94 -16.85 3.11 2.87
CA VAL A 94 -15.88 3.06 1.77
C VAL A 94 -16.59 2.67 0.47
N ARG A 95 -17.40 1.63 0.48
CA ARG A 95 -18.16 1.18 -0.71
C ARG A 95 -19.13 2.23 -1.20
N GLU A 96 -19.83 2.87 -0.25
CA GLU A 96 -20.77 3.95 -0.55
C GLU A 96 -20.05 5.13 -1.20
N ALA A 97 -18.93 5.58 -0.63
CA ALA A 97 -18.12 6.67 -1.17
C ALA A 97 -17.61 6.35 -2.59
N LEU A 98 -17.08 5.15 -2.82
CA LEU A 98 -16.62 4.72 -4.14
C LEU A 98 -17.77 4.73 -5.17
N SER A 99 -18.95 4.24 -4.78
CA SER A 99 -20.14 4.24 -5.65
C SER A 99 -20.59 5.66 -5.99
N GLN A 100 -20.64 6.55 -5.00
CA GLN A 100 -21.01 7.94 -5.20
C GLN A 100 -20.04 8.66 -6.14
N LEU A 101 -18.73 8.48 -5.95
CA LEU A 101 -17.70 9.09 -6.79
C LEU A 101 -17.79 8.62 -8.25
N LYS A 102 -18.05 7.33 -8.48
CA LYS A 102 -18.32 6.81 -9.83
C LYS A 102 -19.57 7.45 -10.46
N ASN A 103 -20.64 7.56 -9.70
CA ASN A 103 -21.88 8.20 -10.17
C ASN A 103 -21.70 9.70 -10.48
N MET A 104 -20.75 10.36 -9.81
CA MET A 104 -20.34 11.75 -10.11
C MET A 104 -19.44 11.87 -11.34
N GLY A 105 -19.06 10.75 -11.97
CA GLY A 105 -18.25 10.73 -13.19
C GLY A 105 -16.74 10.83 -12.97
N TYR A 106 -16.25 10.55 -11.77
CA TYR A 106 -14.82 10.40 -11.52
C TYR A 106 -14.31 9.04 -12.03
N LEU A 107 -13.10 9.04 -12.61
CA LEU A 107 -12.33 7.82 -12.77
C LEU A 107 -11.67 7.48 -11.43
N LEU A 108 -11.68 6.20 -11.07
CA LEU A 108 -11.11 5.74 -9.80
C LEU A 108 -9.94 4.80 -10.06
N ALA A 109 -8.84 5.00 -9.34
CA ALA A 109 -7.70 4.10 -9.39
C ALA A 109 -7.18 3.77 -7.99
N VAL A 110 -6.40 2.70 -7.90
CA VAL A 110 -5.58 2.38 -6.74
C VAL A 110 -4.12 2.69 -7.06
N GLY A 111 -3.40 3.28 -6.09
CA GLY A 111 -1.96 3.53 -6.14
C GLY A 111 -1.28 3.03 -4.86
N SER A 112 -0.90 1.75 -4.83
CA SER A 112 -0.34 1.07 -3.65
C SER A 112 1.09 0.58 -3.88
N SER A 113 1.97 0.71 -2.88
CA SER A 113 3.30 0.11 -2.88
C SER A 113 3.27 -1.42 -2.66
N SER A 114 2.11 -1.98 -2.29
CA SER A 114 1.95 -3.41 -2.03
C SER A 114 1.92 -4.21 -3.32
N LYS A 115 2.75 -5.26 -3.39
CA LYS A 115 2.68 -6.26 -4.46
C LYS A 115 1.44 -7.16 -4.39
N ASN A 116 0.74 -7.15 -3.25
CA ASN A 116 -0.47 -7.93 -3.01
C ASN A 116 -1.76 -7.12 -3.22
N ALA A 117 -1.69 -5.89 -3.75
CA ALA A 117 -2.84 -5.00 -3.87
C ALA A 117 -4.00 -5.64 -4.65
N LYS A 118 -3.72 -6.24 -5.80
CA LYS A 118 -4.75 -6.93 -6.60
C LYS A 118 -5.42 -8.08 -5.84
N TYR A 119 -4.63 -8.89 -5.13
CA TYR A 119 -5.15 -9.98 -4.31
C TYR A 119 -6.08 -9.47 -3.20
N ILE A 120 -5.69 -8.40 -2.51
CA ILE A 120 -6.51 -7.77 -1.47
C ILE A 120 -7.84 -7.26 -2.06
N LEU A 121 -7.79 -6.56 -3.20
CA LEU A 121 -8.98 -6.06 -3.88
C LEU A 121 -9.93 -7.17 -4.33
N GLU A 122 -9.40 -8.29 -4.80
CA GLU A 122 -10.18 -9.49 -5.14
C GLU A 122 -10.84 -10.09 -3.90
N ARG A 123 -10.07 -10.32 -2.83
CA ARG A 123 -10.58 -10.88 -1.57
C ARG A 123 -11.69 -10.04 -0.96
N THR A 124 -11.58 -8.73 -1.09
CA THR A 124 -12.51 -7.76 -0.53
C THR A 124 -13.63 -7.35 -1.49
N ALA A 125 -13.70 -7.91 -2.69
CA ALA A 125 -14.65 -7.56 -3.75
C ALA A 125 -14.66 -6.05 -4.09
N LEU A 126 -13.47 -5.41 -4.09
CA LEU A 126 -13.31 -4.01 -4.45
C LEU A 126 -12.86 -3.79 -5.89
N THR A 127 -12.34 -4.81 -6.58
CA THR A 127 -11.76 -4.70 -7.93
C THR A 127 -12.68 -3.96 -8.91
N GLY A 128 -13.98 -4.26 -8.90
CA GLY A 128 -14.96 -3.68 -9.81
C GLY A 128 -15.24 -2.18 -9.67
N TYR A 129 -14.73 -1.54 -8.61
CA TYR A 129 -14.85 -0.10 -8.43
C TYR A 129 -13.81 0.69 -9.21
N PHE A 130 -12.66 0.09 -9.57
CA PHE A 130 -11.50 0.80 -10.08
C PHE A 130 -11.32 0.60 -11.58
N ASP A 131 -10.99 1.71 -12.24
CA ASP A 131 -10.70 1.77 -13.68
C ASP A 131 -9.22 1.45 -13.94
N ALA A 132 -8.34 1.61 -12.93
CA ALA A 132 -6.92 1.26 -12.99
C ALA A 132 -6.39 0.83 -11.61
N ILE A 133 -5.37 -0.04 -11.60
CA ILE A 133 -4.67 -0.48 -10.39
C ILE A 133 -3.17 -0.42 -10.65
N SER A 134 -2.51 0.57 -10.05
CA SER A 134 -1.06 0.67 -9.95
C SER A 134 -0.63 0.05 -8.63
N ASP A 135 0.08 -1.06 -8.69
CA ASP A 135 0.54 -1.81 -7.52
C ASP A 135 2.08 -1.84 -7.43
N GLY A 136 2.61 -2.45 -6.38
CA GLY A 136 4.05 -2.58 -6.16
C GLY A 136 4.79 -3.43 -7.20
N ASN A 137 4.07 -4.09 -8.11
CA ASN A 137 4.71 -4.87 -9.17
C ASN A 137 5.14 -3.95 -10.32
N GLY A 138 6.42 -4.01 -10.67
CA GLY A 138 6.99 -3.19 -11.74
C GLY A 138 7.23 -1.72 -11.37
N LEU A 139 7.20 -1.35 -10.10
CA LEU A 139 7.72 -0.09 -9.61
C LEU A 139 9.22 -0.21 -9.37
N GLN A 140 9.95 0.84 -9.74
CA GLN A 140 11.38 0.96 -9.46
C GLN A 140 11.62 1.65 -8.12
N HIS A 141 10.73 2.58 -7.76
CA HIS A 141 10.84 3.39 -6.55
C HIS A 141 9.51 3.36 -5.79
N SER A 142 9.60 3.21 -4.47
CA SER A 142 8.44 3.32 -3.57
C SER A 142 8.19 4.77 -3.12
N LYS A 143 7.05 5.02 -2.48
CA LYS A 143 6.76 6.29 -1.81
C LYS A 143 7.92 6.65 -0.84
N PRO A 144 8.37 7.90 -0.78
CA PRO A 144 7.73 9.11 -1.29
C PRO A 144 7.99 9.45 -2.78
N ASN A 145 8.60 8.56 -3.57
CA ASN A 145 8.70 8.75 -5.01
C ASN A 145 7.30 8.74 -5.64
N PRO A 146 6.99 9.65 -6.59
CA PRO A 146 5.67 9.77 -7.18
C PRO A 146 5.27 8.65 -8.16
N GLU A 147 6.16 7.71 -8.46
CA GLU A 147 6.04 6.73 -9.55
C GLU A 147 4.69 5.98 -9.52
N VAL A 148 4.25 5.51 -8.35
CA VAL A 148 3.01 4.73 -8.22
C VAL A 148 1.76 5.54 -8.62
N PHE A 149 1.72 6.82 -8.28
CA PHE A 149 0.59 7.69 -8.60
C PHE A 149 0.65 8.21 -10.03
N LEU A 150 1.84 8.55 -10.54
CA LEU A 150 2.03 8.90 -11.94
C LEU A 150 1.63 7.74 -12.87
N LYS A 151 2.00 6.52 -12.52
CA LYS A 151 1.60 5.31 -13.24
C LYS A 151 0.08 5.09 -13.22
N ALA A 152 -0.57 5.33 -12.07
CA ALA A 152 -2.03 5.25 -11.98
C ALA A 152 -2.72 6.29 -12.87
N ALA A 153 -2.23 7.53 -12.88
CA ALA A 153 -2.75 8.60 -13.73
C ALA A 153 -2.56 8.30 -15.23
N ASP A 154 -1.40 7.76 -15.61
CA ASP A 154 -1.10 7.33 -16.98
C ASP A 154 -2.04 6.20 -17.44
N MET A 155 -2.27 5.20 -16.60
CA MET A 155 -3.22 4.12 -16.88
C MET A 155 -4.65 4.62 -17.09
N LEU A 156 -5.05 5.70 -16.39
CA LEU A 156 -6.35 6.36 -16.57
C LEU A 156 -6.37 7.36 -17.73
N LEU A 157 -5.23 7.66 -18.35
CA LEU A 157 -5.07 8.71 -19.37
C LEU A 157 -5.52 10.10 -18.86
N VAL A 158 -5.26 10.39 -17.58
CA VAL A 158 -5.59 11.65 -16.91
C VAL A 158 -4.32 12.38 -16.52
N ARG A 159 -4.26 13.68 -16.80
CA ARG A 159 -3.10 14.49 -16.39
C ARG A 159 -3.01 14.60 -14.87
N PRO A 160 -1.80 14.55 -14.28
CA PRO A 160 -1.61 14.60 -12.82
C PRO A 160 -2.33 15.76 -12.13
N GLU A 161 -2.37 16.94 -12.73
CA GLU A 161 -3.02 18.13 -12.15
C GLU A 161 -4.55 17.99 -12.00
N LEU A 162 -5.14 16.99 -12.64
CA LEU A 162 -6.57 16.66 -12.55
C LEU A 162 -6.82 15.45 -11.64
N CYS A 163 -5.79 14.95 -10.97
CA CYS A 163 -5.87 13.84 -10.05
C CYS A 163 -5.85 14.30 -8.59
N TYR A 164 -6.68 13.65 -7.80
CA TYR A 164 -6.67 13.72 -6.34
C TYR A 164 -6.14 12.39 -5.81
N VAL A 165 -5.33 12.43 -4.75
CA VAL A 165 -4.82 11.22 -4.09
C VAL A 165 -5.35 11.19 -2.67
N VAL A 166 -5.98 10.09 -2.27
CA VAL A 166 -6.45 9.84 -0.90
C VAL A 166 -5.43 8.94 -0.20
N GLU A 167 -4.87 9.39 0.91
CA GLU A 167 -3.73 8.79 1.59
C GLU A 167 -3.76 9.00 3.10
N ASP A 168 -3.24 8.03 3.87
CA ASP A 168 -3.11 8.12 5.32
C ASP A 168 -1.66 8.28 5.81
N ALA A 169 -0.67 7.89 4.99
CA ALA A 169 0.74 7.90 5.33
C ALA A 169 1.48 9.13 4.78
N GLU A 170 2.40 9.69 5.58
CA GLU A 170 3.19 10.87 5.19
C GLU A 170 3.99 10.64 3.89
N ALA A 171 4.59 9.45 3.73
CA ALA A 171 5.33 9.11 2.51
C ALA A 171 4.45 9.16 1.25
N GLY A 172 3.19 8.73 1.35
CA GLY A 172 2.26 8.81 0.24
C GLY A 172 1.75 10.22 -0.03
N ILE A 173 1.53 11.04 1.01
CA ILE A 173 1.19 12.45 0.85
C ILE A 173 2.31 13.20 0.13
N GLN A 174 3.57 12.93 0.48
CA GLN A 174 4.73 13.50 -0.20
C GLN A 174 4.82 13.02 -1.66
N ALA A 175 4.57 11.73 -1.93
CA ALA A 175 4.53 11.19 -3.28
C ALA A 175 3.45 11.85 -4.16
N ALA A 176 2.25 12.07 -3.61
CA ALA A 176 1.17 12.76 -4.32
C ALA A 176 1.54 14.21 -4.68
N LYS A 177 2.12 14.94 -3.73
CA LYS A 177 2.62 16.31 -3.97
C LYS A 177 3.74 16.34 -5.02
N ALA A 178 4.68 15.40 -4.94
CA ALA A 178 5.77 15.26 -5.92
C ALA A 178 5.25 14.91 -7.33
N ALA A 179 4.12 14.21 -7.42
CA ALA A 179 3.43 13.93 -8.69
C ALA A 179 2.68 15.14 -9.27
N GLY A 180 2.60 16.28 -8.56
CA GLY A 180 1.80 17.43 -8.96
C GLY A 180 0.28 17.22 -8.77
N MET A 181 -0.09 16.28 -7.90
CA MET A 181 -1.48 15.94 -7.59
C MET A 181 -1.96 16.60 -6.29
N VAL A 182 -3.26 16.69 -6.10
CA VAL A 182 -3.85 17.19 -4.85
C VAL A 182 -3.91 16.02 -3.85
N ALA A 183 -3.15 16.12 -2.76
CA ALA A 183 -3.21 15.13 -1.69
C ALA A 183 -4.36 15.44 -0.73
N ILE A 184 -5.18 14.43 -0.44
CA ILE A 184 -6.24 14.42 0.56
C ILE A 184 -5.78 13.45 1.67
N SER A 185 -5.37 14.01 2.81
CA SER A 185 -5.01 13.21 3.97
C SER A 185 -6.26 12.73 4.68
N ILE A 186 -6.35 11.42 4.91
CA ILE A 186 -7.37 10.82 5.76
C ILE A 186 -6.67 10.09 6.92
N GLY A 187 -7.24 10.17 8.11
CA GLY A 187 -6.75 9.43 9.24
C GLY A 187 -6.09 10.37 10.16
N SER A 188 -5.61 10.08 11.26
CA SER A 188 -5.66 8.96 12.16
C SER A 188 -6.20 9.44 13.46
#